data_17810635a5d2aab81440025697facb0e
#
_entry.id   17810635a5d2aab81440025697facb0e
#
_cell.length_a   1.000
_cell.length_b   1.000
_cell.length_c   1.000
_cell.angle_alpha   90.00
_cell.angle_beta   90.00
_cell.angle_gamma   90.00
#
_symmetry.space_group_name_H-M   'P 1'
#
loop_
_entity.id
_entity.type
_entity.pdbx_description
1 polymer ?
#
loop_
_entity_poly.entity_id
_entity_poly.type
_entity_poly.pdbx_seq_one_letter_code
_entity_poly.pdbx_strand_id
1 'polypeptide(L)'
;MTLLWAGFLLGCAFGIAARLGRFCLLRGLRQHGLAAARENGGAPALQAFALALAVALLASQALAWAGLADLAQAQVVRARFSVPGVLLGGLLFGCGMALARACGARALVLLAGGNLRALVTLLCLGLAAQATLTGVLAPLRQWLQGWGQITLAHATLAQQLQAGGLPPTATLALATGLPAVALLAYALWRPAL
;
A
#
# COMPACT_ATOMS: atom_id res chain seq x y z
N MET A 1 -5.00 -14.90 -22.84
CA MET A 1 -4.60 -16.01 -21.97
C MET A 1 -3.35 -15.71 -21.16
N THR A 2 -2.36 -15.01 -21.71
CA THR A 2 -1.11 -14.63 -21.01
C THR A 2 -1.32 -13.78 -19.75
N LEU A 3 -2.29 -12.84 -19.75
CA LEU A 3 -2.56 -11.95 -18.60
C LEU A 3 -3.10 -12.70 -17.39
N LEU A 4 -3.97 -13.70 -17.60
CA LEU A 4 -4.51 -14.55 -16.53
C LEU A 4 -3.42 -15.41 -15.88
N TRP A 5 -2.53 -15.99 -16.68
CA TRP A 5 -1.40 -16.76 -16.18
C TRP A 5 -0.40 -15.90 -15.43
N ALA A 6 -0.11 -14.69 -15.94
CA ALA A 6 0.76 -13.74 -15.24
C ALA A 6 0.16 -13.32 -13.89
N GLY A 7 -1.15 -13.02 -13.83
CA GLY A 7 -1.84 -12.71 -12.59
C GLY A 7 -1.83 -13.87 -11.59
N PHE A 8 -2.01 -15.10 -12.07
CA PHE A 8 -1.96 -16.30 -11.23
C PHE A 8 -0.56 -16.52 -10.62
N LEU A 9 0.48 -16.43 -11.45
CA LEU A 9 1.88 -16.58 -11.00
C LEU A 9 2.27 -15.51 -9.99
N LEU A 10 1.90 -14.23 -10.25
CA LEU A 10 2.13 -13.13 -9.32
C LEU A 10 1.37 -13.34 -8.00
N GLY A 11 0.13 -13.81 -8.06
CA GLY A 11 -0.65 -14.14 -6.87
C GLY A 11 -0.03 -15.25 -6.04
N CYS A 12 0.45 -16.31 -6.69
CA CYS A 12 1.17 -17.42 -6.03
C CYS A 12 2.47 -16.93 -5.38
N ALA A 13 3.27 -16.16 -6.12
CA ALA A 13 4.52 -15.58 -5.59
C ALA A 13 4.27 -14.68 -4.38
N PHE A 14 3.25 -13.81 -4.47
CA PHE A 14 2.83 -12.96 -3.35
C PHE A 14 2.36 -13.78 -2.15
N GLY A 15 1.55 -14.82 -2.36
CA GLY A 15 1.05 -15.69 -1.30
C GLY A 15 2.19 -16.42 -0.56
N ILE A 16 3.15 -16.96 -1.30
CA ILE A 16 4.35 -17.61 -0.74
C ILE A 16 5.18 -16.60 0.06
N ALA A 17 5.48 -15.44 -0.52
CA ALA A 17 6.24 -14.38 0.12
C ALA A 17 5.55 -13.87 1.40
N ALA A 18 4.23 -13.67 1.37
CA ALA A 18 3.44 -13.23 2.51
C ALA A 18 3.40 -14.26 3.65
N ARG A 19 3.37 -15.57 3.30
CA ARG A 19 3.40 -16.65 4.29
C ARG A 19 4.77 -16.78 4.94
N LEU A 20 5.84 -16.77 4.15
CA LEU A 20 7.21 -16.87 4.65
C LEU A 20 7.65 -15.63 5.43
N GLY A 21 7.39 -14.45 4.90
CA GLY A 21 7.76 -13.17 5.51
C GLY A 21 6.90 -12.76 6.70
N ARG A 22 5.80 -13.46 6.97
CA ARG A 22 4.82 -13.10 8.02
C ARG A 22 4.43 -11.62 7.97
N PHE A 23 4.30 -11.07 6.76
CA PHE A 23 4.00 -9.67 6.53
C PHE A 23 2.70 -9.25 7.21
N CYS A 24 2.79 -8.28 8.11
CA CYS A 24 1.63 -7.66 8.72
C CYS A 24 1.95 -6.24 9.17
N LEU A 25 1.40 -5.25 8.48
CA LEU A 25 1.55 -3.84 8.83
C LEU A 25 1.04 -3.57 10.25
N LEU A 26 -0.10 -4.12 10.62
CA LEU A 26 -0.67 -3.97 11.96
C LEU A 26 0.26 -4.51 13.05
N ARG A 27 0.93 -5.64 12.81
CA ARG A 27 1.91 -6.20 13.73
C ARG A 27 3.12 -5.29 13.86
N GLY A 28 3.61 -4.74 12.74
CA GLY A 28 4.71 -3.79 12.72
C GLY A 28 4.41 -2.52 13.51
N LEU A 29 3.23 -1.94 13.30
CA LEU A 29 2.76 -0.75 14.03
C LEU A 29 2.58 -1.03 15.53
N ARG A 30 2.03 -2.18 15.91
CA ARG A 30 1.88 -2.57 17.32
C ARG A 30 3.23 -2.80 18.00
N GLN A 31 4.20 -3.36 17.31
CA GLN A 31 5.55 -3.53 17.83
C GLN A 31 6.27 -2.18 18.01
N HIS A 32 6.00 -1.21 17.13
CA HIS A 32 6.63 0.12 17.18
C HIS A 32 5.95 1.05 18.17
N GLY A 33 4.62 0.97 18.32
CA GLY A 33 3.79 1.91 19.09
C GLY A 33 3.70 1.62 20.59
N LEU A 34 4.13 0.46 21.08
CA LEU A 34 4.06 0.09 22.47
C LEU A 34 5.47 -0.08 23.06
N ALA A 35 5.61 0.18 24.36
CA ALA A 35 6.86 0.16 25.11
C ALA A 35 7.73 -1.10 24.91
N ALA A 36 7.17 -2.20 24.43
CA ALA A 36 7.88 -3.42 24.05
C ALA A 36 8.95 -3.20 22.95
N ALA A 37 8.81 -2.18 22.10
CA ALA A 37 9.81 -1.84 21.10
C ALA A 37 11.08 -1.21 21.72
N ARG A 38 10.98 -0.65 22.90
CA ARG A 38 12.09 -0.04 23.63
C ARG A 38 13.01 -1.07 24.27
N GLU A 39 12.46 -2.19 24.69
CA GLU A 39 13.22 -3.27 25.35
C GLU A 39 13.99 -4.16 24.37
N ASN A 40 13.44 -4.39 23.15
CA ASN A 40 14.03 -5.31 22.17
C ASN A 40 14.68 -4.63 20.95
N GLY A 41 14.86 -3.32 20.96
CA GLY A 41 15.73 -2.60 20.03
C GLY A 41 15.33 -2.54 18.56
N GLY A 42 14.17 -3.06 18.14
CA GLY A 42 13.74 -2.99 16.73
C GLY A 42 12.31 -3.49 16.49
N ALA A 43 11.71 -3.07 15.38
CA ALA A 43 10.42 -3.55 14.90
C ALA A 43 10.61 -4.38 13.62
N PRO A 44 11.02 -5.65 13.72
CA PRO A 44 11.40 -6.45 12.55
C PRO A 44 10.28 -6.59 11.53
N ALA A 45 9.02 -6.61 11.95
CA ALA A 45 7.88 -6.66 11.04
C ALA A 45 7.70 -5.35 10.26
N LEU A 46 8.04 -4.20 10.84
CA LEU A 46 7.98 -2.91 10.16
C LEU A 46 9.16 -2.74 9.18
N GLN A 47 10.34 -3.21 9.56
CA GLN A 47 11.53 -3.24 8.68
C GLN A 47 11.30 -4.15 7.47
N ALA A 48 10.75 -5.33 7.66
CA ALA A 48 10.37 -6.22 6.56
C ALA A 48 9.33 -5.57 5.62
N PHE A 49 8.36 -4.84 6.18
CA PHE A 49 7.38 -4.10 5.40
C PHE A 49 8.03 -2.94 4.62
N ALA A 50 8.93 -2.19 5.23
CA ALA A 50 9.67 -1.11 4.58
C ALA A 50 10.56 -1.65 3.44
N LEU A 51 11.22 -2.79 3.65
CA LEU A 51 12.00 -3.45 2.61
C LEU A 51 11.13 -3.88 1.43
N ALA A 52 9.99 -4.51 1.70
CA ALA A 52 9.06 -4.92 0.66
C ALA A 52 8.51 -3.72 -0.14
N LEU A 53 8.21 -2.61 0.53
CA LEU A 53 7.76 -1.38 -0.11
C LEU A 53 8.87 -0.77 -0.99
N ALA A 54 10.12 -0.75 -0.51
CA ALA A 54 11.27 -0.28 -1.28
C ALA A 54 11.49 -1.12 -2.55
N VAL A 55 11.46 -2.45 -2.42
CA VAL A 55 11.57 -3.37 -3.56
C VAL A 55 10.42 -3.17 -4.55
N ALA A 56 9.18 -3.01 -4.07
CA ALA A 56 8.03 -2.75 -4.93
C ALA A 56 8.15 -1.44 -5.69
N LEU A 57 8.64 -0.36 -5.05
CA LEU A 57 8.91 0.92 -5.70
C LEU A 57 9.98 0.79 -6.78
N LEU A 58 11.09 0.13 -6.49
CA LEU A 58 12.17 -0.07 -7.46
C LEU A 58 11.73 -0.96 -8.63
N ALA A 59 11.02 -2.04 -8.35
CA ALA A 59 10.49 -2.95 -9.37
C ALA A 59 9.48 -2.27 -10.28
N SER A 60 8.56 -1.46 -9.75
CA SER A 60 7.58 -0.70 -10.55
C SER A 60 8.27 0.30 -11.49
N GLN A 61 9.33 0.96 -11.04
CA GLN A 61 10.10 1.88 -11.87
C GLN A 61 10.92 1.14 -12.94
N ALA A 62 11.53 0.02 -12.59
CA ALA A 62 12.25 -0.81 -13.55
C ALA A 62 11.32 -1.31 -14.68
N LEU A 63 10.10 -1.73 -14.34
CA LEU A 63 9.07 -2.13 -15.31
C LEU A 63 8.63 -0.96 -16.21
N ALA A 64 8.50 0.24 -15.64
CA ALA A 64 8.17 1.44 -16.41
C ALA A 64 9.31 1.83 -17.36
N TRP A 65 10.57 1.75 -16.92
CA TRP A 65 11.73 2.00 -17.77
C TRP A 65 11.88 0.98 -18.89
N ALA A 66 11.53 -0.28 -18.62
CA ALA A 66 11.50 -1.33 -19.63
C ALA A 66 10.33 -1.17 -20.64
N GLY A 67 9.47 -0.17 -20.48
CA GLY A 67 8.31 0.06 -21.33
C GLY A 67 7.21 -1.00 -21.18
N LEU A 68 7.28 -1.85 -20.16
CA LEU A 68 6.35 -2.95 -19.91
C LEU A 68 5.09 -2.50 -19.15
N ALA A 69 5.16 -1.35 -18.47
CA ALA A 69 4.05 -0.82 -17.70
C ALA A 69 3.94 0.71 -17.86
N ASP A 70 2.77 1.20 -18.23
CA ASP A 70 2.45 2.62 -18.27
C ASP A 70 1.85 3.05 -16.93
N LEU A 71 2.69 3.58 -16.05
CA LEU A 71 2.28 4.07 -14.73
C LEU A 71 1.40 5.31 -14.80
N ALA A 72 1.42 6.06 -15.91
CA ALA A 72 0.60 7.26 -16.07
C ALA A 72 -0.89 6.93 -16.19
N GLN A 73 -1.23 5.74 -16.70
CA GLN A 73 -2.60 5.25 -16.82
C GLN A 73 -3.10 4.53 -15.56
N ALA A 74 -2.27 4.39 -14.54
CA ALA A 74 -2.67 3.72 -13.31
C ALA A 74 -3.79 4.50 -12.62
N GLN A 75 -4.86 3.81 -12.21
CA GLN A 75 -6.02 4.43 -11.54
C GLN A 75 -5.67 5.15 -10.23
N VAL A 76 -4.52 4.85 -9.65
CA VAL A 76 -4.01 5.48 -8.42
C VAL A 76 -3.47 6.89 -8.71
N VAL A 77 -3.03 7.15 -9.94
CA VAL A 77 -2.50 8.45 -10.36
C VAL A 77 -3.66 9.37 -10.73
N ARG A 78 -4.21 10.05 -9.73
CA ARG A 78 -5.29 11.02 -9.91
C ARG A 78 -4.86 12.40 -9.44
N ALA A 79 -5.09 13.42 -10.28
CA ALA A 79 -4.80 14.81 -9.95
C ALA A 79 -5.78 15.42 -8.92
N ARG A 80 -6.94 14.79 -8.72
CA ARG A 80 -7.97 15.25 -7.77
C ARG A 80 -8.09 14.28 -6.62
N PHE A 81 -7.93 14.78 -5.41
CA PHE A 81 -8.21 14.02 -4.19
C PHE A 81 -8.85 14.93 -3.13
N SER A 82 -9.66 14.33 -2.27
CA SER A 82 -10.28 15.01 -1.14
C SER A 82 -9.49 14.67 0.12
N VAL A 83 -8.92 15.68 0.76
CA VAL A 83 -8.18 15.49 2.02
C VAL A 83 -9.06 14.91 3.11
N PRO A 84 -10.28 15.45 3.39
CA PRO A 84 -11.16 14.84 4.39
C PRO A 84 -11.59 13.43 4.03
N GLY A 85 -11.80 13.13 2.74
CA GLY A 85 -12.11 11.78 2.27
C GLY A 85 -10.99 10.77 2.54
N VAL A 86 -9.73 11.17 2.34
CA VAL A 86 -8.57 10.33 2.61
C VAL A 86 -8.37 10.12 4.10
N LEU A 87 -8.52 11.16 4.92
CA LEU A 87 -8.38 11.08 6.37
C LEU A 87 -9.46 10.20 6.99
N LEU A 88 -10.74 10.42 6.65
CA LEU A 88 -11.85 9.61 7.14
C LEU A 88 -11.75 8.16 6.67
N GLY A 89 -11.45 7.95 5.39
CA GLY A 89 -11.26 6.61 4.83
C GLY A 89 -10.11 5.86 5.49
N GLY A 90 -8.97 6.54 5.71
CA GLY A 90 -7.82 5.97 6.40
C GLY A 90 -8.11 5.62 7.86
N LEU A 91 -8.84 6.49 8.57
CA LEU A 91 -9.24 6.27 9.96
C LEU A 91 -10.21 5.07 10.07
N LEU A 92 -11.24 5.04 9.24
CA LEU A 92 -12.19 3.91 9.20
C LEU A 92 -11.50 2.59 8.85
N PHE A 93 -10.60 2.61 7.85
CA PHE A 93 -9.82 1.45 7.47
C PHE A 93 -8.89 0.99 8.61
N GLY A 94 -8.22 1.93 9.28
CA GLY A 94 -7.36 1.64 10.43
C GLY A 94 -8.14 1.02 11.59
N CYS A 95 -9.30 1.57 11.94
CA CYS A 95 -10.21 0.99 12.94
C CYS A 95 -10.66 -0.41 12.55
N GLY A 96 -11.04 -0.62 11.29
CA GLY A 96 -11.42 -1.94 10.77
C GLY A 96 -10.29 -2.97 10.90
N MET A 97 -9.06 -2.60 10.55
CA MET A 97 -7.90 -3.47 10.73
C MET A 97 -7.62 -3.79 12.20
N ALA A 98 -7.82 -2.83 13.10
CA ALA A 98 -7.61 -3.03 14.54
C ALA A 98 -8.63 -4.01 15.12
N LEU A 99 -9.89 -3.88 14.74
CA LEU A 99 -11.00 -4.77 15.15
C LEU A 99 -10.83 -6.18 14.58
N ALA A 100 -10.54 -6.30 13.28
CA ALA A 100 -10.32 -7.57 12.62
C ALA A 100 -9.00 -8.27 13.03
N ARG A 101 -8.10 -7.53 13.69
CA ARG A 101 -6.74 -7.98 14.05
C ARG A 101 -5.93 -8.49 12.86
N ALA A 102 -6.32 -8.14 11.64
CA ALA A 102 -5.65 -8.54 10.41
C ALA A 102 -5.89 -7.48 9.32
N CYS A 103 -4.92 -7.27 8.45
CA CYS A 103 -5.14 -6.58 7.18
C CYS A 103 -5.70 -7.55 6.14
N GLY A 104 -6.28 -7.04 5.05
CA GLY A 104 -6.89 -7.87 4.01
C GLY A 104 -5.96 -8.93 3.44
N ALA A 105 -4.69 -8.57 3.17
CA ALA A 105 -3.68 -9.51 2.68
C ALA A 105 -3.41 -10.66 3.68
N ARG A 106 -3.32 -10.35 4.97
CA ARG A 106 -3.15 -11.37 6.00
C ARG A 106 -4.40 -12.25 6.15
N ALA A 107 -5.59 -11.69 5.99
CA ALA A 107 -6.82 -12.46 6.03
C ALA A 107 -6.88 -13.50 4.90
N LEU A 108 -6.40 -13.15 3.69
CA LEU A 108 -6.27 -14.10 2.58
C LEU A 108 -5.31 -15.26 2.90
N VAL A 109 -4.15 -14.96 3.48
CA VAL A 109 -3.18 -16.00 3.88
C VAL A 109 -3.74 -16.89 4.99
N LEU A 110 -4.48 -16.32 5.95
CA LEU A 110 -5.14 -17.07 7.02
C LEU A 110 -6.26 -17.96 6.47
N LEU A 111 -7.03 -17.47 5.50
CA LEU A 111 -8.06 -18.25 4.82
C LEU A 111 -7.46 -19.45 4.08
N ALA A 112 -6.36 -19.23 3.36
CA ALA A 112 -5.61 -20.31 2.71
C ALA A 112 -5.07 -21.35 3.71
N GLY A 113 -4.88 -20.96 4.98
CA GLY A 113 -4.54 -21.86 6.08
C GLY A 113 -5.74 -22.52 6.76
N GLY A 114 -6.95 -22.37 6.22
CA GLY A 114 -8.18 -23.00 6.75
C GLY A 114 -8.87 -22.24 7.89
N ASN A 115 -8.53 -20.97 8.13
CA ASN A 115 -9.16 -20.19 9.19
C ASN A 115 -10.47 -19.56 8.72
N LEU A 116 -11.61 -20.15 9.12
CA LEU A 116 -12.95 -19.68 8.75
C LEU A 116 -13.27 -18.27 9.25
N ARG A 117 -12.65 -17.82 10.33
CA ARG A 117 -12.84 -16.43 10.82
C ARG A 117 -12.32 -15.43 9.79
N ALA A 118 -11.26 -15.78 9.06
CA ALA A 118 -10.72 -14.95 7.98
C ALA A 118 -11.67 -14.88 6.78
N LEU A 119 -12.44 -15.94 6.52
CA LEU A 119 -13.48 -15.94 5.48
C LEU A 119 -14.55 -14.90 5.77
N VAL A 120 -15.07 -14.88 7.00
CA VAL A 120 -16.06 -13.87 7.41
C VAL A 120 -15.53 -12.46 7.28
N THR A 121 -14.29 -12.23 7.71
CA THR A 121 -13.63 -10.92 7.57
C THR A 121 -13.52 -10.49 6.11
N LEU A 122 -13.14 -11.39 5.21
CA LEU A 122 -13.02 -11.10 3.77
C LEU A 122 -14.38 -10.88 3.10
N LEU A 123 -15.40 -11.65 3.49
CA LEU A 123 -16.77 -11.45 2.99
C LEU A 123 -17.30 -10.07 3.43
N CYS A 124 -17.15 -9.70 4.69
CA CYS A 124 -17.55 -8.37 5.18
C CYS A 124 -16.78 -7.26 4.45
N LEU A 125 -15.47 -7.44 4.23
CA LEU A 125 -14.64 -6.48 3.51
C LEU A 125 -15.08 -6.34 2.05
N GLY A 126 -15.37 -7.46 1.37
CA GLY A 126 -15.85 -7.47 -0.01
C GLY A 126 -17.21 -6.80 -0.16
N LEU A 127 -18.16 -7.13 0.72
CA LEU A 127 -19.48 -6.52 0.74
C LEU A 127 -19.42 -5.02 1.04
N ALA A 128 -18.59 -4.60 2.01
CA ALA A 128 -18.40 -3.19 2.32
C ALA A 128 -17.74 -2.44 1.15
N ALA A 129 -16.75 -3.04 0.49
CA ALA A 129 -16.13 -2.46 -0.69
C ALA A 129 -17.13 -2.29 -1.85
N GLN A 130 -17.95 -3.32 -2.10
CA GLN A 130 -18.98 -3.24 -3.14
C GLN A 130 -20.05 -2.19 -2.81
N ALA A 131 -20.50 -2.14 -1.56
CA ALA A 131 -21.48 -1.15 -1.10
C ALA A 131 -20.94 0.30 -1.25
N THR A 132 -19.64 0.52 -1.02
CA THR A 132 -19.03 1.85 -1.12
C THR A 132 -18.65 2.24 -2.55
N LEU A 133 -18.31 1.29 -3.42
CA LEU A 133 -17.89 1.58 -4.80
C LEU A 133 -19.09 1.79 -5.73
N THR A 134 -20.04 0.89 -5.71
CA THR A 134 -21.18 0.85 -6.65
C THR A 134 -22.54 0.75 -5.97
N GLY A 135 -22.57 0.54 -4.65
CA GLY A 135 -23.79 0.32 -3.90
C GLY A 135 -24.35 1.58 -3.21
N VAL A 136 -25.16 1.34 -2.17
CA VAL A 136 -25.94 2.35 -1.44
C VAL A 136 -25.06 3.46 -0.81
N LEU A 137 -23.81 3.17 -0.48
CA LEU A 137 -22.86 4.13 0.10
C LEU A 137 -22.12 4.97 -0.94
N ALA A 138 -22.28 4.68 -2.24
CA ALA A 138 -21.61 5.43 -3.30
C ALA A 138 -21.95 6.94 -3.29
N PRO A 139 -23.22 7.38 -3.14
CA PRO A 139 -23.53 8.81 -3.08
C PRO A 139 -22.94 9.50 -1.84
N LEU A 140 -22.93 8.83 -0.69
CA LEU A 140 -22.32 9.35 0.54
C LEU A 140 -20.80 9.52 0.34
N ARG A 141 -20.13 8.53 -0.27
CA ARG A 141 -18.71 8.63 -0.61
C ARG A 141 -18.43 9.78 -1.57
N GLN A 142 -19.24 9.94 -2.62
CA GLN A 142 -19.09 11.03 -3.60
C GLN A 142 -19.31 12.40 -2.94
N TRP A 143 -20.30 12.52 -2.07
CA TRP A 143 -20.56 13.74 -1.30
C TRP A 143 -19.37 14.10 -0.40
N LEU A 144 -18.83 13.14 0.35
CA LEU A 144 -17.64 13.33 1.19
C LEU A 144 -16.40 13.68 0.35
N GLN A 145 -16.25 13.08 -0.82
CA GLN A 145 -15.16 13.39 -1.75
C GLN A 145 -15.33 14.77 -2.40
N GLY A 146 -16.54 15.30 -2.48
CA GLY A 146 -16.83 16.66 -2.96
C GLY A 146 -16.30 17.74 -2.01
N TRP A 147 -16.14 17.43 -0.72
CA TRP A 147 -15.69 18.37 0.28
C TRP A 147 -14.15 18.46 0.28
N GLY A 148 -13.63 19.68 0.21
CA GLY A 148 -12.19 19.93 0.29
C GLY A 148 -11.37 19.26 -0.81
N GLN A 149 -11.87 19.26 -2.03
CA GLN A 149 -11.13 18.79 -3.20
C GLN A 149 -9.94 19.71 -3.47
N ILE A 150 -8.75 19.13 -3.46
CA ILE A 150 -7.53 19.78 -3.92
C ILE A 150 -7.21 19.20 -5.29
N THR A 151 -7.17 20.07 -6.29
CA THR A 151 -6.66 19.72 -7.61
C THR A 151 -5.19 20.08 -7.66
N LEU A 152 -4.33 19.09 -7.72
CA LEU A 152 -2.91 19.29 -7.97
C LEU A 152 -2.71 19.57 -9.46
N ALA A 153 -1.90 20.55 -9.80
CA ALA A 153 -1.56 20.85 -11.19
C ALA A 153 -0.90 19.63 -11.88
N HIS A 154 -0.23 18.80 -11.08
CA HIS A 154 0.43 17.57 -11.54
C HIS A 154 0.11 16.42 -10.59
N ALA A 155 -0.27 15.27 -11.17
CA ALA A 155 -0.72 14.10 -10.40
C ALA A 155 0.42 13.37 -9.68
N THR A 156 1.67 13.53 -10.12
CA THR A 156 2.84 12.84 -9.57
C THR A 156 3.86 13.83 -9.04
N LEU A 157 4.59 13.41 -8.00
CA LEU A 157 5.71 14.16 -7.44
C LEU A 157 6.78 14.48 -8.51
N ALA A 158 7.02 13.55 -9.43
CA ALA A 158 7.94 13.72 -10.54
C ALA A 158 7.51 14.88 -11.46
N GLN A 159 6.22 14.96 -11.80
CA GLN A 159 5.67 16.05 -12.63
C GLN A 159 5.73 17.41 -11.92
N GLN A 160 5.52 17.45 -10.61
CA GLN A 160 5.66 18.67 -9.84
C GLN A 160 7.10 19.18 -9.79
N LEU A 161 8.07 18.28 -9.64
CA LEU A 161 9.49 18.61 -9.67
C LEU A 161 9.95 19.05 -11.07
N GLN A 162 9.37 18.47 -12.13
CA GLN A 162 9.61 18.92 -13.52
C GLN A 162 9.12 20.34 -13.76
N ALA A 163 7.98 20.71 -13.20
CA ALA A 163 7.48 22.10 -13.26
C ALA A 163 8.40 23.09 -12.53
N GLY A 164 9.23 22.61 -11.60
CA GLY A 164 10.28 23.38 -10.93
C GLY A 164 11.58 23.53 -11.74
N GLY A 165 11.63 23.02 -13.01
CA GLY A 165 12.78 23.20 -13.91
C GLY A 165 13.85 22.11 -13.84
N LEU A 166 13.60 21.00 -13.13
CA LEU A 166 14.55 19.88 -13.12
C LEU A 166 14.39 18.98 -14.35
N PRO A 167 15.48 18.38 -14.85
CA PRO A 167 15.42 17.44 -15.97
C PRO A 167 14.61 16.18 -15.61
N PRO A 168 13.89 15.57 -16.57
CA PRO A 168 12.96 14.48 -16.30
C PRO A 168 13.63 13.24 -15.67
N THR A 169 14.89 12.97 -16.00
CA THR A 169 15.66 11.87 -15.40
C THR A 169 15.99 12.10 -13.93
N ALA A 170 16.36 13.33 -13.56
CA ALA A 170 16.67 13.69 -12.18
C ALA A 170 15.40 13.71 -11.30
N THR A 171 14.27 14.15 -11.84
CA THR A 171 12.99 14.18 -11.09
C THR A 171 12.46 12.78 -10.78
N LEU A 172 12.56 11.86 -11.74
CA LEU A 172 12.20 10.45 -11.50
C LEU A 172 13.16 9.82 -10.49
N ALA A 173 14.47 10.03 -10.63
CA ALA A 173 15.45 9.52 -9.67
C ALA A 173 15.23 10.05 -8.26
N LEU A 174 14.90 11.35 -8.09
CA LEU A 174 14.61 11.94 -6.80
C LEU A 174 13.28 11.48 -6.22
N ALA A 175 12.22 11.46 -7.03
CA ALA A 175 10.88 11.10 -6.58
C ALA A 175 10.76 9.62 -6.13
N THR A 176 11.55 8.75 -6.71
CA THR A 176 11.52 7.30 -6.42
C THR A 176 12.74 6.83 -5.66
N GLY A 177 13.92 7.36 -5.98
CA GLY A 177 15.18 6.97 -5.34
C GLY A 177 15.24 7.41 -3.88
N LEU A 178 14.84 8.64 -3.58
CA LEU A 178 14.91 9.17 -2.23
C LEU A 178 14.05 8.39 -1.23
N PRO A 179 12.73 8.11 -1.49
CA PRO A 179 11.95 7.28 -0.60
C PRO A 179 12.42 5.82 -0.57
N ALA A 180 12.91 5.27 -1.71
CA ALA A 180 13.44 3.91 -1.74
C ALA A 180 14.71 3.79 -0.88
N VAL A 181 15.64 4.74 -0.99
CA VAL A 181 16.86 4.78 -0.18
C VAL A 181 16.53 4.99 1.31
N ALA A 182 15.59 5.89 1.62
CA ALA A 182 15.15 6.10 3.02
C ALA A 182 14.54 4.84 3.64
N LEU A 183 13.71 4.11 2.87
CA LEU A 183 13.11 2.85 3.31
C LEU A 183 14.17 1.74 3.45
N LEU A 184 15.11 1.65 2.52
CA LEU A 184 16.23 0.71 2.59
C LEU A 184 17.15 1.04 3.78
N ALA A 185 17.50 2.29 3.98
CA ALA A 185 18.29 2.74 5.12
C ALA A 185 17.59 2.39 6.44
N TYR A 186 16.27 2.63 6.54
CA TYR A 186 15.49 2.24 7.72
C TYR A 186 15.47 0.71 7.90
N ALA A 187 15.32 -0.05 6.83
CA ALA A 187 15.29 -1.51 6.88
C ALA A 187 16.66 -2.11 7.30
N LEU A 188 17.76 -1.49 6.86
CA LEU A 188 19.12 -1.97 7.11
C LEU A 188 19.76 -1.41 8.39
N TRP A 189 19.26 -0.30 8.93
CA TRP A 189 19.87 0.40 10.06
C TRP A 189 19.94 -0.46 11.34
N ARG A 190 19.04 -1.41 11.51
CA ARG A 190 19.10 -2.39 12.60
C ARG A 190 18.68 -3.75 12.08
N PRO A 191 19.60 -4.57 11.59
CA PRO A 191 19.27 -5.94 11.22
C PRO A 191 18.83 -6.69 12.47
N ALA A 192 17.52 -6.85 12.62
CA ALA A 192 16.91 -7.74 13.61
C ALA A 192 16.78 -9.14 12.99
N LEU A 193 17.89 -9.67 12.48
CA LEU A 193 18.04 -11.06 12.03
C LEU A 193 18.80 -11.86 13.05
#